data_928c6263c1ceb48472f78a3ab169be4e
#
_entry.id   928c6263c1ceb48472f78a3ab169be4e
#
_cell.length_a   1.000
_cell.length_b   1.000
_cell.length_c   1.000
_cell.angle_alpha   90.00
_cell.angle_beta   90.00
_cell.angle_gamma   90.00
#
_symmetry.space_group_name_H-M   'P 1'
#
loop_
_entity.id
_entity.type
_entity.pdbx_description
1 polymer ?
#
loop_
_entity_poly.entity_id
_entity_poly.type
_entity_poly.pdbx_seq_one_letter_code
_entity_poly.pdbx_strand_id
1 'polypeptide(L)'
;MRINVVPTGKVGEVEFGMSREEVRTLLGKATEFYKFEDDSNTTDDFGFCHVFYDQDNKCEAIEIFSEAEVFCNGTLIFPTDFITAQKAISDLEEDDEGLISYSQSIGIYAPDGEMESILFGKTGYYNE
;
A
#
# COMPACT_ATOMS: atom_id res chain seq x y z
N MET A 1 -11.74 5.27 9.01
CA MET A 1 -10.94 6.17 8.14
C MET A 1 -11.14 5.76 6.69
N ARG A 2 -11.46 6.70 5.85
CA ARG A 2 -11.67 6.42 4.42
C ARG A 2 -10.48 6.93 3.62
N ILE A 3 -9.91 6.05 2.78
CA ILE A 3 -8.75 6.37 1.96
C ILE A 3 -9.08 6.10 0.51
N ASN A 4 -8.96 7.12 -0.34
CA ASN A 4 -9.16 6.96 -1.78
C ASN A 4 -7.79 6.81 -2.45
N VAL A 5 -7.68 5.87 -3.40
CA VAL A 5 -6.41 5.60 -4.06
C VAL A 5 -6.51 5.78 -5.56
N VAL A 6 -5.39 6.18 -6.15
CA VAL A 6 -5.16 6.17 -7.59
C VAL A 6 -3.95 5.26 -7.78
N PRO A 7 -4.15 4.05 -8.32
CA PRO A 7 -3.05 3.09 -8.44
C PRO A 7 -1.83 3.69 -9.13
N THR A 8 -0.65 3.38 -8.61
CA THR A 8 0.66 3.89 -9.02
C THR A 8 0.85 5.40 -8.88
N GLY A 9 -0.17 6.11 -8.42
CA GLY A 9 -0.12 7.56 -8.26
C GLY A 9 -0.09 8.01 -6.82
N LYS A 10 -1.20 7.80 -6.12
CA LYS A 10 -1.27 8.27 -4.73
C LYS A 10 -2.22 7.44 -3.89
N VAL A 11 -1.98 7.46 -2.59
CA VAL A 11 -2.80 6.80 -1.59
C VAL A 11 -3.26 7.88 -0.63
N GLY A 12 -4.55 8.22 -0.68
CA GLY A 12 -5.04 9.39 0.04
C GLY A 12 -4.34 10.64 -0.47
N GLU A 13 -3.67 11.35 0.42
CA GLU A 13 -2.92 12.54 0.07
C GLU A 13 -1.43 12.29 -0.19
N VAL A 14 -0.97 11.06 0.05
CA VAL A 14 0.43 10.72 -0.13
C VAL A 14 0.68 10.27 -1.56
N GLU A 15 1.56 10.99 -2.26
CA GLU A 15 1.94 10.64 -3.64
C GLU A 15 3.28 9.90 -3.60
N PHE A 16 3.43 8.93 -4.49
CA PHE A 16 4.70 8.23 -4.61
C PHE A 16 5.76 9.23 -5.08
N GLY A 17 6.95 9.15 -4.49
CA GLY A 17 8.02 10.10 -4.76
C GLY A 17 8.12 11.22 -3.75
N MET A 18 7.13 11.37 -2.86
CA MET A 18 7.23 12.35 -1.78
C MET A 18 8.38 12.01 -0.85
N SER A 19 9.02 13.03 -0.30
CA SER A 19 10.06 12.83 0.70
C SER A 19 9.45 12.32 2.01
N ARG A 20 10.30 11.70 2.83
CA ARG A 20 9.88 11.23 4.16
C ARG A 20 9.28 12.37 4.98
N GLU A 21 9.88 13.57 4.90
CA GLU A 21 9.38 14.72 5.65
C GLU A 21 7.99 15.14 5.18
N GLU A 22 7.76 15.13 3.87
CA GLU A 22 6.45 15.47 3.33
C GLU A 22 5.39 14.46 3.76
N VAL A 23 5.74 13.17 3.75
CA VAL A 23 4.82 12.12 4.21
C VAL A 23 4.47 12.32 5.68
N ARG A 24 5.47 12.60 6.52
CA ARG A 24 5.24 12.82 7.94
C ARG A 24 4.41 14.07 8.22
N THR A 25 4.55 15.09 7.37
CA THR A 25 3.72 16.29 7.50
C THR A 25 2.24 15.94 7.28
N LEU A 26 1.95 15.04 6.34
CA LEU A 26 0.58 14.64 6.05
C LEU A 26 0.03 13.63 7.05
N LEU A 27 0.82 12.66 7.47
CA LEU A 27 0.34 11.53 8.27
C LEU A 27 0.62 11.64 9.77
N GLY A 28 1.51 12.55 10.17
CA GLY A 28 1.82 12.77 11.57
C GLY A 28 3.05 12.01 12.06
N LYS A 29 3.04 11.64 13.33
CA LYS A 29 4.18 10.97 13.95
C LYS A 29 4.30 9.53 13.52
N ALA A 30 5.53 9.10 13.25
CA ALA A 30 5.85 7.75 12.86
C ALA A 30 6.82 7.11 13.85
N THR A 31 6.76 5.80 13.96
CA THR A 31 7.77 5.00 14.63
C THR A 31 8.59 4.34 13.53
N GLU A 32 9.91 4.47 13.59
CA GLU A 32 10.78 3.89 12.56
C GLU A 32 11.21 2.48 12.92
N PHE A 33 11.28 1.62 11.92
CA PHE A 33 11.82 0.28 12.10
C PHE A 33 12.44 -0.22 10.80
N TYR A 34 13.31 -1.22 10.90
CA TYR A 34 13.87 -1.88 9.71
C TYR A 34 13.01 -3.07 9.36
N LYS A 35 12.45 -3.10 8.16
CA LYS A 35 11.65 -4.23 7.71
C LYS A 35 12.54 -5.46 7.51
N PHE A 36 13.74 -5.24 6.96
CA PHE A 36 14.76 -6.28 6.79
C PHE A 36 16.07 -5.75 7.34
N GLU A 37 16.92 -6.66 7.85
CA GLU A 37 18.20 -6.27 8.47
C GLU A 37 19.11 -5.47 7.56
N ASP A 38 19.08 -5.76 6.27
CA ASP A 38 19.98 -5.12 5.30
C ASP A 38 19.35 -3.97 4.53
N ASP A 39 18.18 -3.51 4.96
CA ASP A 39 17.57 -2.33 4.35
C ASP A 39 18.43 -1.09 4.55
N SER A 40 18.56 -0.28 3.51
CA SER A 40 19.31 0.97 3.59
C SER A 40 18.55 2.04 4.38
N ASN A 41 17.23 1.96 4.40
CA ASN A 41 16.38 2.93 5.09
C ASN A 41 15.37 2.23 5.99
N THR A 42 14.96 2.97 7.03
CA THR A 42 13.89 2.48 7.90
C THR A 42 12.53 2.66 7.22
N THR A 43 11.56 1.92 7.74
CA THR A 43 10.15 2.04 7.36
C THR A 43 9.47 2.88 8.42
N ASP A 44 8.52 3.71 8.03
CA ASP A 44 7.71 4.48 8.98
C ASP A 44 6.41 3.74 9.27
N ASP A 45 6.12 3.60 10.56
CA ASP A 45 4.87 3.02 11.05
C ASP A 45 4.00 4.14 11.60
N PHE A 46 2.85 4.38 10.98
CA PHE A 46 1.89 5.42 11.39
C PHE A 46 0.69 4.85 12.15
N GLY A 47 0.74 3.58 12.51
CA GLY A 47 -0.31 2.91 13.27
C GLY A 47 -1.32 2.18 12.40
N PHE A 48 -1.81 2.81 11.34
CA PHE A 48 -2.74 2.18 10.40
C PHE A 48 -2.06 1.73 9.12
N CYS A 49 -0.83 2.19 8.88
CA CYS A 49 -0.09 1.83 7.68
C CYS A 49 1.41 1.91 7.91
N HIS A 50 2.14 1.24 7.04
CA HIS A 50 3.59 1.34 6.92
C HIS A 50 3.92 2.03 5.62
N VAL A 51 4.89 2.95 5.65
CA VAL A 51 5.36 3.63 4.45
C VAL A 51 6.81 3.25 4.22
N PHE A 52 7.08 2.72 3.02
CA PHE A 52 8.41 2.26 2.61
C PHE A 52 9.05 3.30 1.72
N TYR A 53 10.34 3.55 1.94
CA TYR A 53 11.09 4.58 1.22
C TYR A 53 12.22 3.92 0.42
N ASP A 54 12.51 4.50 -0.74
CA ASP A 54 13.62 4.03 -1.55
C ASP A 54 14.95 4.57 -0.99
N GLN A 55 16.04 4.28 -1.66
CA GLN A 55 17.37 4.67 -1.20
C GLN A 55 17.57 6.19 -1.11
N ASP A 56 16.72 6.96 -1.78
CA ASP A 56 16.75 8.42 -1.73
C ASP A 56 15.74 8.99 -0.74
N ASN A 57 15.18 8.13 0.13
CA ASN A 57 14.18 8.52 1.12
C ASN A 57 12.90 9.08 0.50
N LYS A 58 12.54 8.56 -0.66
CA LYS A 58 11.28 8.91 -1.32
C LYS A 58 10.28 7.78 -1.15
N CYS A 59 9.02 8.13 -0.96
CA CYS A 59 7.95 7.14 -0.78
C CYS A 59 7.83 6.25 -2.02
N GLU A 60 8.01 4.93 -1.84
CA GLU A 60 7.89 3.98 -2.93
C GLU A 60 6.73 3.02 -2.77
N ALA A 61 6.22 2.83 -1.54
CA ALA A 61 5.10 1.93 -1.31
C ALA A 61 4.45 2.24 0.03
N ILE A 62 3.16 1.92 0.13
CA ILE A 62 2.38 2.09 1.36
C ILE A 62 1.57 0.82 1.57
N GLU A 63 1.67 0.26 2.78
CA GLU A 63 0.88 -0.91 3.16
C GLU A 63 -0.09 -0.51 4.25
N ILE A 64 -1.39 -0.73 4.01
CA ILE A 64 -2.46 -0.35 4.93
C ILE A 64 -3.01 -1.63 5.56
N PHE A 65 -3.18 -1.67 6.89
CA PHE A 65 -3.57 -2.90 7.57
C PHE A 65 -4.62 -2.76 8.66
N SER A 66 -4.95 -1.58 9.13
CA SER A 66 -5.97 -1.48 10.19
C SER A 66 -6.69 -0.15 10.16
N GLU A 67 -7.92 -0.18 10.69
CA GLU A 67 -8.75 1.01 10.92
C GLU A 67 -8.97 1.87 9.68
N ALA A 68 -8.91 1.25 8.50
CA ALA A 68 -9.03 1.99 7.25
C ALA A 68 -9.92 1.23 6.28
N GLU A 69 -10.67 1.99 5.50
CA GLU A 69 -11.43 1.47 4.37
C GLU A 69 -10.85 2.13 3.13
N VAL A 70 -10.41 1.31 2.19
CA VAL A 70 -9.71 1.79 0.99
C VAL A 70 -10.62 1.67 -0.21
N PHE A 71 -10.75 2.77 -0.95
CA PHE A 71 -11.63 2.88 -2.11
C PHE A 71 -10.83 3.19 -3.37
N CYS A 72 -11.24 2.59 -4.47
CA CYS A 72 -10.70 2.90 -5.79
C CYS A 72 -11.88 3.16 -6.71
N ASN A 73 -11.92 4.33 -7.32
CA ASN A 73 -13.04 4.75 -8.17
C ASN A 73 -14.40 4.58 -7.50
N GLY A 74 -14.46 4.89 -6.20
CA GLY A 74 -15.71 4.83 -5.44
C GLY A 74 -16.10 3.44 -4.95
N THR A 75 -15.33 2.42 -5.27
CA THR A 75 -15.62 1.04 -4.85
C THR A 75 -14.69 0.64 -3.71
N LEU A 76 -15.25 0.06 -2.66
CA LEU A 76 -14.47 -0.46 -1.55
C LEU A 76 -13.66 -1.65 -2.02
N ILE A 77 -12.32 -1.58 -1.88
CA ILE A 77 -11.44 -2.66 -2.30
C ILE A 77 -10.71 -3.31 -1.14
N PHE A 78 -10.75 -2.70 0.05
CA PHE A 78 -10.11 -3.25 1.25
C PHE A 78 -10.74 -2.64 2.51
N PRO A 79 -11.13 -3.43 3.50
CA PRO A 79 -11.28 -4.89 3.42
C PRO A 79 -12.60 -5.25 2.77
N THR A 80 -12.58 -6.24 1.90
CA THR A 80 -13.79 -6.73 1.24
C THR A 80 -13.49 -8.13 0.69
N ASP A 81 -14.44 -8.72 -0.03
CA ASP A 81 -14.20 -10.03 -0.64
C ASP A 81 -13.38 -9.89 -1.94
N PHE A 82 -12.79 -11.00 -2.36
CA PHE A 82 -11.94 -11.04 -3.54
C PHE A 82 -12.68 -10.61 -4.81
N ILE A 83 -13.90 -11.08 -4.97
CA ILE A 83 -14.68 -10.80 -6.17
C ILE A 83 -14.92 -9.30 -6.33
N THR A 84 -15.28 -8.63 -5.24
CA THR A 84 -15.52 -7.19 -5.27
C THR A 84 -14.25 -6.44 -5.65
N ALA A 85 -13.12 -6.81 -5.05
CA ALA A 85 -11.84 -6.18 -5.35
C ALA A 85 -11.44 -6.43 -6.81
N GLN A 86 -11.62 -7.65 -7.30
CA GLN A 86 -11.27 -8.02 -8.67
C GLN A 86 -12.12 -7.31 -9.70
N LYS A 87 -13.36 -6.96 -9.35
CA LYS A 87 -14.21 -6.18 -10.26
C LYS A 87 -13.76 -4.72 -10.34
N ALA A 88 -13.23 -4.19 -9.26
CA ALA A 88 -12.81 -2.79 -9.19
C ALA A 88 -11.42 -2.58 -9.79
N ILE A 89 -10.56 -3.58 -9.71
CA ILE A 89 -9.16 -3.47 -10.15
C ILE A 89 -8.89 -4.56 -11.19
N SER A 90 -8.64 -4.13 -12.42
CA SER A 90 -8.29 -5.09 -13.48
C SER A 90 -6.93 -5.72 -13.18
N ASP A 91 -6.70 -6.90 -13.70
CA ASP A 91 -5.44 -7.65 -13.54
C ASP A 91 -5.12 -8.06 -12.10
N LEU A 92 -6.11 -8.06 -11.22
CA LEU A 92 -5.91 -8.50 -9.84
C LEU A 92 -6.11 -10.01 -9.80
N GLU A 93 -5.02 -10.76 -9.68
CA GLU A 93 -5.02 -12.21 -9.78
C GLU A 93 -4.69 -12.86 -8.44
N GLU A 94 -5.25 -14.05 -8.22
CA GLU A 94 -4.94 -14.78 -6.99
C GLU A 94 -3.53 -15.36 -7.04
N ASP A 95 -2.85 -15.31 -5.92
CA ASP A 95 -1.57 -15.98 -5.73
C ASP A 95 -1.61 -16.73 -4.39
N ASP A 96 -0.47 -17.24 -3.95
CA ASP A 96 -0.42 -18.05 -2.73
C ASP A 96 -0.80 -17.29 -1.47
N GLU A 97 -0.70 -15.97 -1.48
CA GLU A 97 -0.89 -15.16 -0.29
C GLU A 97 -2.04 -14.17 -0.40
N GLY A 98 -2.80 -14.20 -1.48
CA GLY A 98 -3.93 -13.29 -1.65
C GLY A 98 -4.14 -12.90 -3.10
N LEU A 99 -4.07 -11.60 -3.38
CA LEU A 99 -4.29 -11.06 -4.72
C LEU A 99 -3.14 -10.14 -5.09
N ILE A 100 -2.78 -10.11 -6.37
CA ILE A 100 -1.70 -9.25 -6.84
C ILE A 100 -2.01 -8.70 -8.23
N SER A 101 -1.68 -7.43 -8.45
CA SER A 101 -1.69 -6.81 -9.77
C SER A 101 -0.30 -6.25 -10.02
N TYR A 102 0.44 -6.86 -10.94
CA TYR A 102 1.78 -6.40 -11.29
C TYR A 102 1.72 -5.06 -12.03
N SER A 103 0.75 -4.91 -12.93
CA SER A 103 0.65 -3.71 -13.75
C SER A 103 0.29 -2.47 -12.94
N GLN A 104 -0.46 -2.64 -11.86
CA GLN A 104 -0.91 -1.53 -11.03
C GLN A 104 -0.19 -1.48 -9.69
N SER A 105 0.76 -2.37 -9.45
CA SER A 105 1.56 -2.43 -8.23
C SER A 105 0.69 -2.50 -6.97
N ILE A 106 -0.25 -3.44 -6.95
CA ILE A 106 -1.14 -3.65 -5.82
C ILE A 106 -0.98 -5.08 -5.33
N GLY A 107 -0.82 -5.24 -4.01
CA GLY A 107 -0.78 -6.55 -3.39
C GLY A 107 -1.73 -6.59 -2.21
N ILE A 108 -2.59 -7.61 -2.15
CA ILE A 108 -3.50 -7.81 -1.02
C ILE A 108 -3.10 -9.08 -0.31
N TYR A 109 -2.73 -8.94 0.96
CA TYR A 109 -2.32 -10.07 1.78
C TYR A 109 -3.55 -10.67 2.45
N ALA A 110 -3.85 -11.92 2.12
CA ALA A 110 -5.01 -12.62 2.64
C ALA A 110 -4.72 -14.13 2.72
N PRO A 111 -3.79 -14.52 3.61
CA PRO A 111 -3.30 -15.91 3.65
C PRO A 111 -4.39 -16.93 3.97
N ASP A 112 -5.43 -16.52 4.70
CA ASP A 112 -6.53 -17.41 5.06
C ASP A 112 -7.81 -17.07 4.31
N GLY A 113 -7.71 -16.30 3.23
CA GLY A 113 -8.87 -15.88 2.45
C GLY A 113 -9.51 -14.59 2.92
N GLU A 114 -9.09 -14.07 4.08
CA GLU A 114 -9.56 -12.78 4.59
C GLU A 114 -8.46 -11.74 4.44
N MET A 115 -8.81 -10.58 3.95
CA MET A 115 -7.84 -9.52 3.70
C MET A 115 -7.27 -8.97 5.01
N GLU A 116 -5.95 -9.01 5.16
CA GLU A 116 -5.25 -8.51 6.33
C GLU A 116 -4.53 -7.21 6.06
N SER A 117 -4.03 -7.02 4.84
CA SER A 117 -3.39 -5.77 4.44
C SER A 117 -3.46 -5.58 2.94
N ILE A 118 -3.29 -4.34 2.52
CA ILE A 118 -3.21 -4.00 1.10
C ILE A 118 -2.01 -3.08 0.91
N LEU A 119 -1.19 -3.41 -0.11
CA LEU A 119 0.00 -2.64 -0.44
C LEU A 119 -0.18 -1.98 -1.79
N PHE A 120 0.18 -0.70 -1.86
CA PHE A 120 0.23 0.06 -3.11
C PHE A 120 1.65 0.51 -3.33
N GLY A 121 2.18 0.28 -4.54
CA GLY A 121 3.53 0.68 -4.88
C GLY A 121 3.56 1.64 -6.06
N LYS A 122 4.72 2.28 -6.21
CA LYS A 122 4.97 3.10 -7.39
C LYS A 122 4.99 2.19 -8.63
N THR A 123 4.90 2.80 -9.80
CA THR A 123 4.98 2.04 -11.05
C THR A 123 6.18 1.10 -11.05
N GLY A 124 5.93 -0.17 -11.34
CA GLY A 124 7.00 -1.16 -11.41
C GLY A 124 7.47 -1.73 -10.08
N TYR A 125 6.79 -1.41 -8.99
CA TYR A 125 7.22 -1.86 -7.65
C TYR A 125 7.38 -3.38 -7.58
N TYR A 126 6.45 -4.13 -8.19
CA TYR A 126 6.51 -5.59 -8.19
C TYR A 126 7.22 -6.17 -9.42
N ASN A 127 7.64 -5.34 -10.34
CA ASN A 127 8.36 -5.81 -11.53
C ASN A 127 9.84 -5.87 -11.24
N GLU A 128 10.46 -6.90 -11.71
CA GLU A 128 11.91 -7.01 -11.66
C GLU A 128 12.55 -6.54 -12.90
#